data_3ec99fffa7648f1e95e7cbece6d7a128
#
_entry.id   3ec99fffa7648f1e95e7cbece6d7a128
#
_cell.length_a   1.000
_cell.length_b   1.000
_cell.length_c   1.000
_cell.angle_alpha   90.00
_cell.angle_beta   90.00
_cell.angle_gamma   90.00
#
_symmetry.space_group_name_H-M   'P 1'
#
loop_
_entity.id
_entity.type
_entity.pdbx_description
1 polymer ?
#
loop_
_entity_poly.entity_id
_entity_poly.type
_entity_poly.pdbx_seq_one_letter_code
_entity_poly.pdbx_strand_id
1 'polypeptide(L)'
;MARLISPPPLRRGDRVAIVSLSSGMLGENPHSVTLGVERLRDLGLEPVFMPHALDGTAVLHDHPEYRAEDLKTAFFDDSIRGIFTAIGGDDTYRLLPYLMEDAAFHDQVVKAPKVFSGFSDTTNNHLMFHRLGLQTYYGPCFLCDFAEAGKTMLPYTRAAVETYFGSSAPIRPSDTWYEERTDFSAAAVGTERIAHRETHGFQL
;
A
#
# COMPACT_ATOMS: atom_id res chain seq x y z
N MET A 1 25.44 -2.64 -10.45
CA MET A 1 24.21 -2.98 -9.72
C MET A 1 23.37 -3.89 -10.61
N ALA A 2 22.82 -4.98 -10.09
CA ALA A 2 21.89 -5.81 -10.85
C ALA A 2 20.65 -4.95 -11.20
N ARG A 3 20.12 -5.15 -12.41
CA ARG A 3 18.89 -4.45 -12.83
C ARG A 3 17.71 -5.04 -12.05
N LEU A 4 16.92 -4.20 -11.36
CA LEU A 4 15.70 -4.64 -10.68
C LEU A 4 14.67 -5.08 -11.72
N ILE A 5 13.87 -6.08 -11.34
CA ILE A 5 12.72 -6.54 -12.11
C ILE A 5 11.56 -5.59 -11.83
N SER A 6 11.06 -4.94 -12.88
CA SER A 6 9.84 -4.12 -12.77
C SER A 6 8.62 -5.02 -12.88
N PRO A 7 7.65 -4.94 -11.96
CA PRO A 7 6.41 -5.68 -12.08
C PRO A 7 5.63 -5.21 -13.33
N PRO A 8 4.81 -6.08 -13.93
CA PRO A 8 3.87 -5.66 -14.96
C PRO A 8 2.92 -4.57 -14.44
N PRO A 9 2.56 -3.57 -15.26
CA PRO A 9 1.59 -2.57 -14.86
C PRO A 9 0.22 -3.19 -14.60
N LEU A 10 -0.52 -2.61 -13.67
CA LEU A 10 -1.90 -2.98 -13.37
C LEU A 10 -2.83 -2.68 -14.55
N ARG A 11 -3.92 -3.40 -14.62
CA ARG A 11 -4.99 -3.23 -15.62
C ARG A 11 -6.35 -3.18 -14.91
N ARG A 12 -7.33 -2.57 -15.55
CA ARG A 12 -8.71 -2.64 -15.05
C ARG A 12 -9.17 -4.10 -15.00
N GLY A 13 -9.80 -4.47 -13.90
CA GLY A 13 -10.21 -5.84 -13.57
C GLY A 13 -9.16 -6.63 -12.79
N ASP A 14 -7.95 -6.10 -12.60
CA ASP A 14 -6.93 -6.79 -11.80
C ASP A 14 -7.31 -6.84 -10.32
N ARG A 15 -7.04 -7.99 -9.70
CA ARG A 15 -7.17 -8.21 -8.26
C ARG A 15 -5.93 -7.70 -7.55
N VAL A 16 -6.14 -6.97 -6.48
CA VAL A 16 -5.08 -6.42 -5.62
C VAL A 16 -5.26 -6.87 -4.18
N ALA A 17 -4.21 -7.45 -3.61
CA ALA A 17 -4.21 -7.86 -2.21
C ALA A 17 -4.06 -6.66 -1.29
N ILE A 18 -4.83 -6.64 -0.20
CA ILE A 18 -4.65 -5.72 0.92
C ILE A 18 -4.06 -6.52 2.07
N VAL A 19 -2.92 -6.05 2.60
CA VAL A 19 -2.13 -6.72 3.64
C VAL A 19 -1.81 -5.77 4.78
N SER A 20 -1.96 -6.20 6.02
CA SER A 20 -1.56 -5.47 7.21
C SER A 20 -0.21 -6.00 7.71
N LEU A 21 0.90 -5.44 7.18
CA LEU A 21 2.25 -5.95 7.46
C LEU A 21 2.90 -5.36 8.71
N SER A 22 2.29 -4.33 9.31
CA SER A 22 2.72 -3.70 10.55
C SER A 22 1.52 -3.52 11.49
N SER A 23 0.95 -2.32 11.59
CA SER A 23 -0.22 -2.08 12.43
C SER A 23 -1.49 -2.76 11.88
N GLY A 24 -2.33 -3.27 12.78
CA GLY A 24 -3.65 -3.84 12.48
C GLY A 24 -4.80 -2.82 12.46
N MET A 25 -4.51 -1.52 12.44
CA MET A 25 -5.52 -0.45 12.46
C MET A 25 -6.62 -0.61 11.41
N LEU A 26 -6.35 -1.32 10.31
CA LEU A 26 -7.36 -1.55 9.27
C LEU A 26 -8.59 -2.28 9.82
N GLY A 27 -8.39 -3.31 10.62
CA GLY A 27 -9.48 -4.07 11.25
C GLY A 27 -10.30 -3.27 12.27
N GLU A 28 -9.72 -2.19 12.77
CA GLU A 28 -10.34 -1.29 13.76
C GLU A 28 -11.13 -0.14 13.11
N ASN A 29 -11.05 0.00 11.77
CA ASN A 29 -11.63 1.12 11.01
C ASN A 29 -12.53 0.65 9.86
N PRO A 30 -13.69 0.02 10.15
CA PRO A 30 -14.55 -0.59 9.12
C PRO A 30 -15.11 0.42 8.11
N HIS A 31 -15.33 1.68 8.50
CA HIS A 31 -15.76 2.75 7.58
C HIS A 31 -14.67 3.09 6.56
N SER A 32 -13.40 3.08 6.97
CA SER A 32 -12.26 3.28 6.08
C SER A 32 -12.09 2.11 5.12
N VAL A 33 -12.37 0.88 5.57
CA VAL A 33 -12.39 -0.31 4.70
C VAL A 33 -13.38 -0.12 3.56
N THR A 34 -14.62 0.28 3.88
CA THR A 34 -15.66 0.52 2.87
C THR A 34 -15.21 1.57 1.85
N LEU A 35 -14.72 2.71 2.32
CA LEU A 35 -14.30 3.82 1.47
C LEU A 35 -13.12 3.45 0.56
N GLY A 36 -12.11 2.77 1.09
CA GLY A 36 -10.96 2.33 0.31
C GLY A 36 -11.33 1.30 -0.76
N VAL A 37 -12.26 0.38 -0.45
CA VAL A 37 -12.79 -0.59 -1.41
C VAL A 37 -13.50 0.12 -2.56
N GLU A 38 -14.39 1.07 -2.27
CA GLU A 38 -15.11 1.84 -3.29
C GLU A 38 -14.13 2.54 -4.23
N ARG A 39 -13.10 3.20 -3.70
CA ARG A 39 -12.10 3.91 -4.51
C ARG A 39 -11.21 3.02 -5.34
N LEU A 40 -10.81 1.86 -4.82
CA LEU A 40 -10.07 0.89 -5.64
C LEU A 40 -10.94 0.39 -6.78
N ARG A 41 -12.24 0.16 -6.55
CA ARG A 41 -13.19 -0.22 -7.61
C ARG A 41 -13.40 0.90 -8.62
N ASP A 42 -13.44 2.14 -8.22
CA ASP A 42 -13.51 3.30 -9.12
C ASP A 42 -12.27 3.41 -10.03
N LEU A 43 -11.11 2.97 -9.54
CA LEU A 43 -9.89 2.81 -10.34
C LEU A 43 -9.95 1.58 -11.26
N GLY A 44 -10.96 0.73 -11.10
CA GLY A 44 -11.14 -0.50 -11.85
C GLY A 44 -10.40 -1.69 -11.28
N LEU A 45 -10.00 -1.64 -10.01
CA LEU A 45 -9.31 -2.73 -9.32
C LEU A 45 -10.26 -3.49 -8.40
N GLU A 46 -10.02 -4.79 -8.20
CA GLU A 46 -10.77 -5.62 -7.26
C GLU A 46 -9.93 -5.91 -6.01
N PRO A 47 -10.19 -5.22 -4.89
CA PRO A 47 -9.47 -5.45 -3.64
C PRO A 47 -9.84 -6.79 -3.01
N VAL A 48 -8.81 -7.51 -2.54
CA VAL A 48 -8.92 -8.78 -1.84
C VAL A 48 -8.16 -8.66 -0.53
N PHE A 49 -8.86 -8.71 0.59
CA PHE A 49 -8.21 -8.72 1.89
C PHE A 49 -7.59 -10.10 2.13
N MET A 50 -6.31 -10.13 2.49
CA MET A 50 -5.66 -11.38 2.88
C MET A 50 -6.24 -11.85 4.23
N PRO A 51 -6.09 -13.14 4.56
CA PRO A 51 -6.81 -13.75 5.69
C PRO A 51 -6.72 -12.99 7.01
N HIS A 52 -5.55 -12.42 7.31
CA HIS A 52 -5.27 -11.70 8.57
C HIS A 52 -5.28 -10.17 8.44
N ALA A 53 -5.57 -9.64 7.25
CA ALA A 53 -5.50 -8.20 7.00
C ALA A 53 -6.40 -7.35 7.92
N LEU A 54 -7.46 -7.95 8.47
CA LEU A 54 -8.46 -7.31 9.35
C LEU A 54 -8.41 -7.78 10.80
N ASP A 55 -7.37 -8.50 11.24
CA ASP A 55 -7.27 -9.08 12.60
C ASP A 55 -6.89 -8.02 13.61
N GLY A 56 -6.96 -6.82 13.52
CA GLY A 56 -6.69 -5.80 14.54
C GLY A 56 -5.25 -5.79 15.10
N THR A 57 -4.89 -4.69 15.77
CA THR A 57 -3.50 -4.41 16.15
C THR A 57 -2.95 -5.42 17.15
N ALA A 58 -3.72 -5.79 18.17
CA ALA A 58 -3.24 -6.71 19.21
C ALA A 58 -2.90 -8.09 18.64
N VAL A 59 -3.78 -8.66 17.81
CA VAL A 59 -3.56 -9.97 17.19
C VAL A 59 -2.34 -9.94 16.27
N LEU A 60 -2.25 -8.94 15.40
CA LEU A 60 -1.14 -8.85 14.46
C LEU A 60 0.20 -8.53 15.14
N HIS A 61 0.19 -7.84 16.28
CA HIS A 61 1.39 -7.63 17.09
C HIS A 61 1.91 -8.94 17.67
N ASP A 62 1.00 -9.76 18.22
CA ASP A 62 1.37 -11.04 18.85
C ASP A 62 1.75 -12.13 17.84
N HIS A 63 1.27 -12.01 16.58
CA HIS A 63 1.42 -12.99 15.52
C HIS A 63 2.08 -12.42 14.26
N PRO A 64 3.39 -12.09 14.28
CA PRO A 64 4.09 -11.60 13.07
C PRO A 64 4.09 -12.63 11.93
N GLU A 65 3.99 -13.93 12.25
CA GLU A 65 3.88 -15.00 11.26
C GLU A 65 2.63 -14.87 10.39
N TYR A 66 1.50 -14.43 10.93
CA TYR A 66 0.25 -14.22 10.16
C TYR A 66 0.43 -13.16 9.08
N ARG A 67 1.12 -12.09 9.40
CA ARG A 67 1.44 -11.00 8.47
C ARG A 67 2.36 -11.48 7.35
N ALA A 68 3.37 -12.30 7.70
CA ALA A 68 4.27 -12.89 6.72
C ALA A 68 3.54 -13.90 5.81
N GLU A 69 2.62 -14.69 6.38
CA GLU A 69 1.80 -15.65 5.64
C GLU A 69 0.87 -14.96 4.64
N ASP A 70 0.23 -13.85 5.03
CA ASP A 70 -0.58 -13.03 4.14
C ASP A 70 0.23 -12.53 2.95
N LEU A 71 1.45 -12.03 3.18
CA LEU A 71 2.31 -11.57 2.10
C LEU A 71 2.72 -12.70 1.16
N LYS A 72 3.08 -13.86 1.71
CA LYS A 72 3.38 -15.07 0.91
C LYS A 72 2.17 -15.49 0.10
N THR A 73 1.00 -15.60 0.73
CA THR A 73 -0.25 -15.97 0.07
C THR A 73 -0.54 -15.04 -1.10
N ALA A 74 -0.41 -13.73 -0.91
CA ALA A 74 -0.59 -12.75 -1.97
C ALA A 74 0.39 -12.95 -3.14
N PHE A 75 1.65 -13.36 -2.88
CA PHE A 75 2.61 -13.63 -3.94
C PHE A 75 2.35 -14.95 -4.66
N PHE A 76 1.89 -15.99 -3.96
CA PHE A 76 1.61 -17.31 -4.53
C PHE A 76 0.25 -17.38 -5.25
N ASP A 77 -0.67 -16.47 -5.00
CA ASP A 77 -1.94 -16.38 -5.74
C ASP A 77 -1.73 -15.72 -7.11
N ASP A 78 -1.74 -16.52 -8.18
CA ASP A 78 -1.55 -16.04 -9.55
C ASP A 78 -2.64 -15.07 -10.02
N SER A 79 -3.77 -14.97 -9.34
CA SER A 79 -4.85 -14.02 -9.66
C SER A 79 -4.56 -12.60 -9.13
N ILE A 80 -3.68 -12.45 -8.15
CA ILE A 80 -3.27 -11.17 -7.58
C ILE A 80 -2.20 -10.52 -8.47
N ARG A 81 -2.38 -9.24 -8.81
CA ARG A 81 -1.45 -8.47 -9.64
C ARG A 81 -0.75 -7.34 -8.88
N GLY A 82 -1.32 -6.88 -7.79
CA GLY A 82 -0.76 -5.86 -6.92
C GLY A 82 -0.98 -6.16 -5.46
N ILE A 83 -0.16 -5.59 -4.60
CA ILE A 83 -0.22 -5.74 -3.14
C ILE A 83 -0.10 -4.33 -2.55
N PHE A 84 -1.13 -3.91 -1.80
CA PHE A 84 -1.15 -2.63 -1.12
C PHE A 84 -1.14 -2.85 0.39
N THR A 85 -0.21 -2.19 1.08
CA THR A 85 -0.18 -2.27 2.54
C THR A 85 -1.32 -1.46 3.14
N ALA A 86 -1.85 -1.92 4.26
CA ALA A 86 -2.94 -1.25 4.97
C ALA A 86 -2.48 0.11 5.51
N ILE A 87 -1.39 0.10 6.26
CA ILE A 87 -0.74 1.26 6.87
C ILE A 87 0.67 0.86 7.31
N GLY A 88 1.50 1.83 7.68
CA GLY A 88 2.76 1.59 8.37
C GLY A 88 2.56 1.15 9.84
N GLY A 89 3.50 1.49 10.66
CA GLY A 89 3.59 1.12 12.08
C GLY A 89 5.05 1.21 12.52
N ASP A 90 5.52 0.22 13.30
CA ASP A 90 6.86 0.25 13.88
C ASP A 90 7.56 -1.11 14.00
N ASP A 91 6.93 -2.20 13.57
CA ASP A 91 7.42 -3.56 13.85
C ASP A 91 7.42 -4.52 12.64
N THR A 92 7.26 -4.02 11.41
CA THR A 92 7.26 -4.89 10.21
C THR A 92 8.60 -5.62 9.99
N TYR A 93 9.69 -5.16 10.61
CA TYR A 93 10.97 -5.88 10.61
C TYR A 93 10.88 -7.30 11.19
N ARG A 94 9.89 -7.56 12.05
CA ARG A 94 9.65 -8.88 12.66
C ARG A 94 9.22 -9.95 11.64
N LEU A 95 8.82 -9.53 10.45
CA LEU A 95 8.47 -10.43 9.35
C LEU A 95 9.71 -10.97 8.63
N LEU A 96 10.85 -10.27 8.72
CA LEU A 96 12.05 -10.61 7.97
C LEU A 96 12.55 -12.05 8.19
N PRO A 97 12.58 -12.63 9.41
CA PRO A 97 12.98 -14.04 9.58
C PRO A 97 12.10 -15.01 8.80
N TYR A 98 10.78 -14.78 8.76
CA TYR A 98 9.83 -15.65 8.05
C TYR A 98 9.90 -15.53 6.54
N LEU A 99 10.36 -14.40 6.03
CA LEU A 99 10.39 -14.07 4.60
C LEU A 99 11.78 -14.28 4.00
N MET A 100 12.85 -13.92 4.72
CA MET A 100 14.21 -13.94 4.20
C MET A 100 14.85 -15.34 4.26
N GLU A 101 14.29 -16.26 5.03
CA GLU A 101 14.74 -17.66 5.08
C GLU A 101 13.94 -18.58 4.14
N ASP A 102 12.93 -18.05 3.45
CA ASP A 102 12.05 -18.82 2.56
C ASP A 102 12.48 -18.68 1.09
N ALA A 103 13.28 -19.66 0.64
CA ALA A 103 13.78 -19.70 -0.73
C ALA A 103 12.64 -19.78 -1.78
N ALA A 104 11.54 -20.48 -1.47
CA ALA A 104 10.39 -20.59 -2.38
C ALA A 104 9.69 -19.24 -2.55
N PHE A 105 9.58 -18.47 -1.47
CA PHE A 105 9.06 -17.11 -1.55
C PHE A 105 9.97 -16.20 -2.40
N HIS A 106 11.29 -16.28 -2.23
CA HIS A 106 12.24 -15.50 -3.03
C HIS A 106 12.10 -15.82 -4.53
N ASP A 107 12.04 -17.10 -4.87
CA ASP A 107 11.86 -17.55 -6.26
C ASP A 107 10.53 -17.03 -6.83
N GLN A 108 9.45 -17.06 -6.03
CA GLN A 108 8.14 -16.60 -6.46
C GLN A 108 8.11 -15.09 -6.68
N VAL A 109 8.75 -14.29 -5.83
CA VAL A 109 8.86 -12.83 -6.00
C VAL A 109 9.49 -12.47 -7.35
N VAL A 110 10.52 -13.21 -7.75
CA VAL A 110 11.24 -13.01 -9.01
C VAL A 110 10.44 -13.56 -10.21
N LYS A 111 9.82 -14.71 -10.04
CA LYS A 111 9.07 -15.42 -11.10
C LYS A 111 7.75 -14.72 -11.46
N ALA A 112 7.06 -14.20 -10.46
CA ALA A 112 5.76 -13.55 -10.60
C ALA A 112 5.77 -12.19 -9.91
N PRO A 113 6.55 -11.21 -10.41
CA PRO A 113 6.68 -9.90 -9.79
C PRO A 113 5.35 -9.17 -9.78
N LYS A 114 4.99 -8.56 -8.65
CA LYS A 114 3.73 -7.83 -8.45
C LYS A 114 4.00 -6.39 -8.06
N VAL A 115 3.08 -5.49 -8.41
CA VAL A 115 3.10 -4.12 -7.88
C VAL A 115 2.99 -4.19 -6.36
N PHE A 116 3.94 -3.60 -5.65
CA PHE A 116 3.91 -3.48 -4.20
C PHE A 116 4.00 -2.00 -3.81
N SER A 117 3.06 -1.53 -3.00
CA SER A 117 2.98 -0.13 -2.57
C SER A 117 2.67 0.01 -1.10
N GLY A 118 3.31 1.02 -0.49
CA GLY A 118 3.18 1.43 0.89
C GLY A 118 4.31 2.37 1.27
N PHE A 119 4.32 2.87 2.50
CA PHE A 119 5.35 3.79 3.00
C PHE A 119 5.55 3.66 4.52
N SER A 120 6.38 4.54 5.11
CA SER A 120 6.70 4.57 6.54
C SER A 120 7.40 3.28 6.98
N ASP A 121 6.90 2.53 7.96
CA ASP A 121 7.49 1.27 8.43
C ASP A 121 7.59 0.21 7.30
N THR A 122 6.71 0.27 6.29
CA THR A 122 6.78 -0.55 5.07
C THR A 122 8.14 -0.41 4.34
N THR A 123 8.95 0.60 4.67
CA THR A 123 10.32 0.74 4.14
C THR A 123 11.14 -0.54 4.32
N ASN A 124 10.96 -1.26 5.43
CA ASN A 124 11.63 -2.55 5.65
C ASN A 124 11.28 -3.57 4.55
N ASN A 125 10.02 -3.61 4.13
CA ASN A 125 9.58 -4.49 3.05
C ASN A 125 10.14 -4.04 1.68
N HIS A 126 10.19 -2.74 1.42
CA HIS A 126 10.82 -2.20 0.20
C HIS A 126 12.30 -2.58 0.11
N LEU A 127 13.05 -2.45 1.22
CA LEU A 127 14.46 -2.85 1.27
C LEU A 127 14.63 -4.36 1.07
N MET A 128 13.75 -5.17 1.68
CA MET A 128 13.71 -6.62 1.45
C MET A 128 13.49 -6.94 -0.04
N PHE A 129 12.45 -6.38 -0.66
CA PHE A 129 12.16 -6.60 -2.08
C PHE A 129 13.28 -6.11 -3.00
N HIS A 130 13.88 -4.96 -2.68
CA HIS A 130 15.06 -4.47 -3.41
C HIS A 130 16.21 -5.49 -3.35
N ARG A 131 16.47 -6.08 -2.18
CA ARG A 131 17.48 -7.16 -2.03
C ARG A 131 17.13 -8.40 -2.84
N LEU A 132 15.85 -8.75 -2.97
CA LEU A 132 15.36 -9.84 -3.81
C LEU A 132 15.33 -9.51 -5.30
N GLY A 133 15.63 -8.28 -5.68
CA GLY A 133 15.68 -7.85 -7.07
C GLY A 133 14.36 -7.31 -7.64
N LEU A 134 13.33 -7.07 -6.82
CA LEU A 134 12.05 -6.51 -7.25
C LEU A 134 12.05 -4.99 -7.09
N GLN A 135 11.61 -4.28 -8.12
CA GLN A 135 11.24 -2.86 -8.03
C GLN A 135 9.88 -2.71 -7.38
N THR A 136 9.76 -1.80 -6.42
CA THR A 136 8.54 -1.49 -5.69
C THR A 136 8.24 0.00 -5.75
N TYR A 137 7.03 0.40 -5.32
CA TYR A 137 6.55 1.77 -5.34
C TYR A 137 6.42 2.28 -3.89
N TYR A 138 7.33 3.15 -3.47
CA TYR A 138 7.22 3.83 -2.19
C TYR A 138 6.17 4.94 -2.30
N GLY A 139 5.01 4.73 -1.74
CA GLY A 139 3.89 5.65 -1.92
C GLY A 139 2.58 5.13 -1.31
N PRO A 140 1.44 5.36 -1.98
CA PRO A 140 0.12 5.14 -1.42
C PRO A 140 -0.06 3.83 -0.66
N CYS A 141 -0.68 3.92 0.53
CA CYS A 141 -1.18 2.81 1.31
C CYS A 141 -2.72 2.86 1.41
N PHE A 142 -3.32 1.79 1.93
CA PHE A 142 -4.78 1.69 1.93
C PHE A 142 -5.46 2.75 2.81
N LEU A 143 -5.10 2.84 4.10
CA LEU A 143 -5.80 3.72 5.05
C LEU A 143 -5.55 5.21 4.81
N CYS A 144 -4.30 5.60 4.53
CA CYS A 144 -3.97 7.02 4.42
C CYS A 144 -4.36 7.61 3.06
N ASP A 145 -4.44 6.79 2.01
CA ASP A 145 -4.52 7.24 0.64
C ASP A 145 -5.80 6.77 -0.07
N PHE A 146 -6.01 5.46 -0.19
CA PHE A 146 -7.23 4.94 -0.80
C PHE A 146 -8.46 5.20 0.09
N ALA A 147 -8.33 5.12 1.40
CA ALA A 147 -9.40 5.42 2.36
C ALA A 147 -9.38 6.87 2.89
N GLU A 148 -8.74 7.81 2.19
CA GLU A 148 -8.83 9.23 2.55
C GLU A 148 -10.29 9.65 2.72
N ALA A 149 -10.62 10.25 3.87
CA ALA A 149 -12.02 10.55 4.23
C ALA A 149 -12.66 11.68 3.42
N GLY A 150 -11.91 12.46 2.63
CA GLY A 150 -12.47 13.45 1.71
C GLY A 150 -13.45 12.85 0.69
N LYS A 151 -14.14 13.66 -0.08
CA LYS A 151 -15.07 13.19 -1.12
C LYS A 151 -14.38 12.42 -2.23
N THR A 152 -13.14 12.75 -2.51
CA THR A 152 -12.30 12.09 -3.53
C THR A 152 -10.91 11.82 -2.97
N MET A 153 -10.16 10.95 -3.64
CA MET A 153 -8.72 10.85 -3.42
C MET A 153 -8.05 12.20 -3.65
N LEU A 154 -7.01 12.51 -2.87
CA LEU A 154 -6.19 13.69 -3.13
C LEU A 154 -5.61 13.63 -4.56
N PRO A 155 -5.65 14.72 -5.32
CA PRO A 155 -5.23 14.71 -6.73
C PRO A 155 -3.80 14.21 -6.94
N TYR A 156 -2.87 14.57 -6.06
CA TYR A 156 -1.48 14.14 -6.14
C TYR A 156 -1.33 12.63 -5.90
N THR A 157 -2.04 12.09 -4.89
CA THR A 157 -2.11 10.65 -4.63
C THR A 157 -2.69 9.90 -5.83
N ARG A 158 -3.78 10.40 -6.41
CA ARG A 158 -4.38 9.80 -7.60
C ARG A 158 -3.40 9.74 -8.77
N ALA A 159 -2.68 10.83 -9.04
CA ALA A 159 -1.66 10.87 -10.09
C ALA A 159 -0.52 9.86 -9.84
N ALA A 160 -0.11 9.67 -8.58
CA ALA A 160 0.86 8.65 -8.22
C ALA A 160 0.35 7.24 -8.50
N VAL A 161 -0.89 6.92 -8.11
CA VAL A 161 -1.53 5.61 -8.37
C VAL A 161 -1.68 5.34 -9.87
N GLU A 162 -1.98 6.35 -10.68
CA GLU A 162 -2.11 6.21 -12.13
C GLU A 162 -0.81 5.71 -12.79
N THR A 163 0.35 5.94 -12.17
CA THR A 163 1.62 5.38 -12.66
C THR A 163 1.69 3.86 -12.57
N TYR A 164 0.92 3.24 -11.67
CA TYR A 164 0.87 1.77 -11.54
C TYR A 164 0.22 1.09 -12.75
N PHE A 165 -0.54 1.84 -13.54
CA PHE A 165 -1.16 1.38 -14.79
C PHE A 165 -0.26 1.61 -16.02
N GLY A 166 1.03 1.88 -15.79
CA GLY A 166 2.04 2.00 -16.86
C GLY A 166 2.16 3.39 -17.47
N SER A 167 1.49 4.40 -16.93
CA SER A 167 1.78 5.78 -17.30
C SER A 167 3.15 6.17 -16.73
N SER A 168 4.05 6.64 -17.57
CA SER A 168 5.30 7.26 -17.13
C SER A 168 5.12 8.77 -17.05
N ALA A 169 4.98 9.29 -15.85
CA ALA A 169 4.98 10.73 -15.63
C ALA A 169 6.13 11.09 -14.67
N PRO A 170 6.85 12.19 -14.90
CA PRO A 170 7.83 12.66 -13.93
C PRO A 170 7.12 13.08 -12.65
N ILE A 171 7.67 12.70 -11.50
CA ILE A 171 7.23 13.22 -10.22
C ILE A 171 7.55 14.72 -10.21
N ARG A 172 6.53 15.54 -10.01
CA ARG A 172 6.64 16.99 -9.93
C ARG A 172 6.25 17.46 -8.53
N PRO A 173 6.81 18.57 -8.04
CA PRO A 173 6.33 19.19 -6.82
C PRO A 173 4.83 19.49 -6.91
N SER A 174 4.11 19.31 -5.80
CA SER A 174 2.73 19.79 -5.71
C SER A 174 2.72 21.29 -5.47
N ASP A 175 1.80 22.01 -6.13
CA ASP A 175 1.51 23.42 -5.86
C ASP A 175 0.45 23.58 -4.75
N THR A 176 0.02 22.47 -4.17
CA THR A 176 -1.01 22.42 -3.12
C THR A 176 -0.52 21.51 -2.01
N TRP A 177 -0.66 21.97 -0.77
CA TRP A 177 -0.52 21.16 0.41
C TRP A 177 -1.80 21.21 1.25
N TYR A 178 -1.99 20.24 2.14
CA TYR A 178 -3.21 20.06 2.91
C TYR A 178 -2.87 20.01 4.40
N GLU A 179 -3.73 20.59 5.23
CA GLU A 179 -3.64 20.40 6.66
C GLU A 179 -3.80 18.92 7.03
N GLU A 180 -3.11 18.51 8.08
CA GLU A 180 -3.23 17.15 8.60
C GLU A 180 -4.66 16.90 9.09
N ARG A 181 -5.20 15.73 8.74
CA ARG A 181 -6.48 15.30 9.29
C ARG A 181 -6.29 14.84 10.73
N THR A 182 -7.11 15.36 11.63
CA THR A 182 -7.11 15.02 13.05
C THR A 182 -8.32 14.18 13.47
N ASP A 183 -9.39 14.19 12.67
CA ASP A 183 -10.58 13.36 12.90
C ASP A 183 -10.61 12.22 11.86
N PHE A 184 -10.48 10.99 12.37
CA PHE A 184 -10.51 9.74 11.59
C PHE A 184 -11.80 8.93 11.88
N SER A 185 -12.79 9.53 12.53
CA SER A 185 -14.07 8.88 12.80
C SER A 185 -14.91 8.70 11.54
N ALA A 186 -15.93 7.86 11.63
CA ALA A 186 -16.91 7.69 10.55
C ALA A 186 -17.64 9.00 10.20
N ALA A 187 -17.76 9.95 11.15
CA ALA A 187 -18.38 11.24 10.91
C ALA A 187 -17.52 12.16 10.01
N ALA A 188 -16.23 11.91 9.92
CA ALA A 188 -15.32 12.65 9.05
C ALA A 188 -15.44 12.26 7.56
N VAL A 189 -16.10 11.15 7.25
CA VAL A 189 -16.28 10.69 5.86
C VAL A 189 -17.06 11.73 5.06
N GLY A 190 -16.51 12.15 3.92
CA GLY A 190 -17.07 13.19 3.07
C GLY A 190 -16.59 14.62 3.42
N THR A 191 -15.78 14.78 4.48
CA THR A 191 -15.21 16.09 4.84
C THR A 191 -13.86 16.31 4.14
N GLU A 192 -13.71 17.44 3.47
CA GLU A 192 -12.47 17.79 2.77
C GLU A 192 -11.40 18.27 3.75
N ARG A 193 -10.12 18.04 3.40
CA ARG A 193 -8.99 18.69 4.07
C ARG A 193 -8.92 20.16 3.68
N ILE A 194 -8.43 21.00 4.58
CA ILE A 194 -8.14 22.40 4.26
C ILE A 194 -6.91 22.42 3.33
N ALA A 195 -7.11 23.00 2.16
CA ALA A 195 -6.07 23.09 1.13
C ALA A 195 -5.41 24.47 1.14
N HIS A 196 -4.13 24.51 0.95
CA HIS A 196 -3.32 25.71 0.85
C HIS A 196 -2.46 25.67 -0.42
N ARG A 197 -2.24 26.84 -1.00
CA ARG A 197 -1.32 26.96 -2.14
C ARG A 197 0.14 26.97 -1.64
N GLU A 198 0.98 26.15 -2.27
CA GLU A 198 2.42 26.23 -2.07
C GLU A 198 2.99 27.46 -2.79
N THR A 199 3.66 28.33 -2.05
CA THR A 199 4.19 29.59 -2.58
C THR A 199 5.72 29.65 -2.65
N HIS A 200 6.42 28.70 -2.01
CA HIS A 200 7.87 28.70 -1.89
C HIS A 200 8.54 27.63 -2.77
N GLY A 201 7.81 26.58 -3.15
CA GLY A 201 8.31 25.46 -3.92
C GLY A 201 9.42 24.68 -3.19
N PHE A 202 10.20 23.93 -3.96
CA PHE A 202 11.39 23.26 -3.47
C PHE A 202 12.60 24.17 -3.53
N GLN A 203 13.36 24.21 -2.43
CA GLN A 203 14.74 24.71 -2.42
C GLN A 203 15.65 23.51 -2.11
N LEU A 204 16.55 23.19 -3.03
CA LEU A 204 17.62 22.19 -2.84
C LEU A 204 18.84 22.86 -2.23
#